data_519c466b3dddeef3d914ebad5c683b85
#
_entry.id   519c466b3dddeef3d914ebad5c683b85
#
_cell.length_a   1.000
_cell.length_b   1.000
_cell.length_c   1.000
_cell.angle_alpha   90.00
_cell.angle_beta   90.00
_cell.angle_gamma   90.00
#
_symmetry.space_group_name_H-M   'P 1'
#
loop_
_entity.id
_entity.type
_entity.pdbx_description
1 polymer ?
#
loop_
_entity_poly.entity_id
_entity_poly.type
_entity_poly.pdbx_seq_one_letter_code
_entity_poly.pdbx_strand_id
1 'polypeptide(L)'
;MAKSDLIKKLNINDFGPTKKQQTIIDHLGTYRFISYAKPLCRFGCTFQNVHDRIRLDKKLRQAVFSIIQEIEIDLNTKITSHLVEKYGPLCYQDIFSWCQTDGPNKYLKYDAVDRKIIEQEQKQLINTITHLSKSDKPETQSLLELSQHISLGELIHIYKLMSKRNRKEIASIYDCSTNELISWCQGRI
;
A
#
# COMPACT_ATOMS: atom_id res chain seq x y z
N MET A 1 6.81 25.35 -27.19
CA MET A 1 5.48 25.92 -26.93
C MET A 1 5.46 26.39 -25.48
N ALA A 2 5.16 27.68 -25.22
CA ALA A 2 5.17 28.19 -23.86
C ALA A 2 4.04 27.55 -23.03
N LYS A 3 4.27 27.37 -21.70
CA LYS A 3 3.27 26.77 -20.78
C LYS A 3 1.93 27.50 -20.83
N SER A 4 1.96 28.81 -20.98
CA SER A 4 0.78 29.68 -21.15
C SER A 4 -0.07 29.35 -22.39
N ASP A 5 0.56 28.93 -23.48
CA ASP A 5 -0.13 28.65 -24.74
C ASP A 5 -0.93 27.33 -24.65
N LEU A 6 -0.47 26.39 -23.86
CA LEU A 6 -1.18 25.12 -23.60
C LEU A 6 -2.51 25.38 -22.84
N ILE A 7 -2.48 26.28 -21.87
CA ILE A 7 -3.67 26.58 -21.04
C ILE A 7 -4.67 27.43 -21.85
N LYS A 8 -4.21 28.38 -22.66
CA LYS A 8 -5.06 29.17 -23.53
C LYS A 8 -5.86 28.32 -24.52
N LYS A 9 -5.34 27.18 -24.96
CA LYS A 9 -6.03 26.23 -25.83
C LYS A 9 -7.19 25.47 -25.17
N LEU A 10 -7.33 25.54 -23.82
CA LEU A 10 -8.35 24.80 -23.09
C LEU A 10 -9.72 25.47 -23.04
N ASN A 11 -9.89 26.64 -23.63
CA ASN A 11 -11.19 27.34 -23.69
C ASN A 11 -11.90 27.48 -22.33
N ILE A 12 -11.14 27.93 -21.31
CA ILE A 12 -11.66 28.21 -19.96
C ILE A 12 -12.26 29.63 -20.02
N ASN A 13 -13.57 29.76 -19.78
CA ASN A 13 -14.34 30.96 -20.04
C ASN A 13 -13.91 32.22 -19.27
N ASP A 14 -13.35 32.08 -18.07
CA ASP A 14 -12.93 33.17 -17.19
C ASP A 14 -11.41 33.18 -16.94
N PHE A 15 -10.64 32.53 -17.80
CA PHE A 15 -9.21 32.48 -17.66
C PHE A 15 -8.53 33.74 -18.15
N GLY A 16 -8.46 34.74 -17.25
CA GLY A 16 -7.52 35.87 -17.40
C GLY A 16 -6.38 35.63 -16.41
N PRO A 17 -5.10 35.65 -16.81
CA PRO A 17 -4.00 35.25 -15.91
C PRO A 17 -3.82 36.26 -14.76
N THR A 18 -4.70 36.18 -13.75
CA THR A 18 -4.48 36.88 -12.50
C THR A 18 -3.31 36.25 -11.78
N LYS A 19 -2.54 37.06 -11.00
CA LYS A 19 -1.42 36.52 -10.19
C LYS A 19 -1.84 35.32 -9.34
N LYS A 20 -3.06 35.35 -8.78
CA LYS A 20 -3.60 34.26 -7.94
C LYS A 20 -3.81 32.97 -8.74
N GLN A 21 -4.38 33.04 -9.92
CA GLN A 21 -4.58 31.88 -10.80
C GLN A 21 -3.24 31.30 -11.27
N GLN A 22 -2.28 32.16 -11.63
CA GLN A 22 -0.95 31.74 -12.02
C GLN A 22 -0.24 31.02 -10.87
N THR A 23 -0.27 31.55 -9.64
CA THR A 23 0.30 30.92 -8.48
C THR A 23 -0.29 29.53 -8.24
N ILE A 24 -1.60 29.33 -8.38
CA ILE A 24 -2.25 28.01 -8.24
C ILE A 24 -1.73 27.04 -9.30
N ILE A 25 -1.60 27.48 -10.55
CA ILE A 25 -1.09 26.63 -11.64
C ILE A 25 0.38 26.28 -11.44
N ASP A 26 1.19 27.21 -10.99
CA ASP A 26 2.62 26.98 -10.73
C ASP A 26 2.83 25.97 -9.60
N HIS A 27 2.09 26.08 -8.51
CA HIS A 27 2.12 25.10 -7.42
C HIS A 27 1.63 23.71 -7.82
N LEU A 28 0.59 23.63 -8.64
CA LEU A 28 0.04 22.36 -9.10
C LEU A 28 0.87 21.71 -10.20
N GLY A 29 1.53 22.52 -10.99
CA GLY A 29 2.16 22.15 -12.24
C GLY A 29 1.19 22.20 -13.44
N THR A 30 1.64 22.80 -14.55
CA THR A 30 0.81 23.06 -15.73
C THR A 30 0.15 21.81 -16.30
N TYR A 31 0.90 20.71 -16.45
CA TYR A 31 0.35 19.46 -17.01
C TYR A 31 -0.72 18.84 -16.11
N ARG A 32 -0.54 18.90 -14.80
CA ARG A 32 -1.51 18.41 -13.85
C ARG A 32 -2.78 19.26 -13.87
N PHE A 33 -2.67 20.59 -13.94
CA PHE A 33 -3.82 21.48 -14.14
C PHE A 33 -4.59 21.12 -15.41
N ILE A 34 -3.90 20.95 -16.54
CA ILE A 34 -4.50 20.56 -17.83
C ILE A 34 -5.25 19.24 -17.72
N SER A 35 -4.73 18.24 -16.98
CA SER A 35 -5.41 16.95 -16.81
C SER A 35 -6.75 17.05 -16.09
N TYR A 36 -6.91 18.02 -15.19
CA TYR A 36 -8.20 18.29 -14.53
C TYR A 36 -9.12 19.14 -15.40
N ALA A 37 -8.57 20.10 -16.13
CA ALA A 37 -9.34 21.03 -16.95
C ALA A 37 -9.90 20.36 -18.22
N LYS A 38 -9.10 19.55 -18.91
CA LYS A 38 -9.44 18.95 -20.21
C LYS A 38 -10.81 18.23 -20.26
N PRO A 39 -11.21 17.41 -19.27
CA PRO A 39 -12.53 16.79 -19.27
C PRO A 39 -13.67 17.79 -19.08
N LEU A 40 -13.46 18.88 -18.32
CA LEU A 40 -14.47 19.88 -18.03
C LEU A 40 -14.68 20.84 -19.22
N CYS A 41 -13.64 21.16 -19.96
CA CYS A 41 -13.69 22.08 -21.07
C CYS A 41 -14.59 21.62 -22.24
N ARG A 42 -14.94 20.33 -22.31
CA ARG A 42 -15.90 19.79 -23.28
C ARG A 42 -17.32 20.37 -23.10
N PHE A 43 -17.64 20.80 -21.90
CA PHE A 43 -18.97 21.30 -21.53
C PHE A 43 -18.97 22.79 -21.19
N GLY A 44 -17.84 23.47 -21.47
CA GLY A 44 -17.61 24.84 -21.00
C GLY A 44 -17.31 24.86 -19.50
N CYS A 45 -16.14 25.36 -19.12
CA CYS A 45 -15.77 25.42 -17.69
C CYS A 45 -15.15 26.78 -17.34
N THR A 46 -15.23 27.11 -16.06
CA THR A 46 -14.53 28.23 -15.45
C THR A 46 -13.27 27.75 -14.73
N PHE A 47 -12.35 28.67 -14.45
CA PHE A 47 -11.19 28.37 -13.62
C PHE A 47 -11.62 27.84 -12.25
N GLN A 48 -12.72 28.39 -11.69
CA GLN A 48 -13.26 27.95 -10.41
C GLN A 48 -13.69 26.48 -10.45
N ASN A 49 -14.37 26.04 -11.52
CA ASN A 49 -14.77 24.64 -11.68
C ASN A 49 -13.56 23.69 -11.66
N VAL A 50 -12.47 24.07 -12.36
CA VAL A 50 -11.22 23.29 -12.35
C VAL A 50 -10.60 23.26 -10.95
N HIS A 51 -10.54 24.40 -10.28
CA HIS A 51 -9.99 24.51 -8.93
C HIS A 51 -10.79 23.68 -7.91
N ASP A 52 -12.11 23.71 -7.96
CA ASP A 52 -12.97 22.93 -7.07
C ASP A 52 -12.83 21.45 -7.30
N ARG A 53 -12.69 21.00 -8.55
CA ARG A 53 -12.38 19.61 -8.88
C ARG A 53 -11.04 19.17 -8.29
N ILE A 54 -10.01 20.01 -8.37
CA ILE A 54 -8.70 19.73 -7.77
C ILE A 54 -8.82 19.60 -6.25
N ARG A 55 -9.58 20.50 -5.59
CA ARG A 55 -9.81 20.44 -4.15
C ARG A 55 -10.57 19.19 -3.74
N LEU A 56 -11.59 18.80 -4.50
CA LEU A 56 -12.37 17.60 -4.26
C LEU A 56 -11.50 16.34 -4.40
N ASP A 57 -10.71 16.24 -5.46
CA ASP A 57 -9.77 15.13 -5.68
C ASP A 57 -8.75 15.03 -4.54
N LYS A 58 -8.21 16.18 -4.07
CA LYS A 58 -7.30 16.18 -2.93
C LYS A 58 -7.97 15.64 -1.65
N LYS A 59 -9.19 16.08 -1.35
CA LYS A 59 -9.94 15.59 -0.17
C LYS A 59 -10.25 14.10 -0.30
N LEU A 60 -10.68 13.65 -1.48
CA LEU A 60 -10.93 12.23 -1.74
C LEU A 60 -9.67 11.38 -1.53
N ARG A 61 -8.54 11.81 -2.09
CA ARG A 61 -7.26 11.12 -1.89
C ARG A 61 -6.89 11.06 -0.41
N GLN A 62 -7.03 12.16 0.32
CA GLN A 62 -6.73 12.19 1.76
C GLN A 62 -7.60 11.20 2.54
N ALA A 63 -8.91 11.16 2.25
CA ALA A 63 -9.82 10.21 2.89
C ALA A 63 -9.46 8.75 2.55
N VAL A 64 -9.16 8.45 1.27
CA VAL A 64 -8.73 7.12 0.84
C VAL A 64 -7.42 6.72 1.51
N PHE A 65 -6.43 7.61 1.59
CA PHE A 65 -5.17 7.31 2.26
C PHE A 65 -5.35 7.05 3.76
N SER A 66 -6.22 7.82 4.44
CA SER A 66 -6.54 7.57 5.84
C SER A 66 -7.10 6.17 6.06
N ILE A 67 -8.06 5.75 5.22
CA ILE A 67 -8.66 4.40 5.29
C ILE A 67 -7.61 3.32 5.02
N ILE A 68 -6.74 3.51 4.01
CA ILE A 68 -5.67 2.56 3.70
C ILE A 68 -4.72 2.41 4.91
N GLN A 69 -4.35 3.49 5.57
CA GLN A 69 -3.49 3.45 6.76
C GLN A 69 -4.16 2.69 7.92
N GLU A 70 -5.46 2.91 8.15
CA GLU A 70 -6.20 2.18 9.18
C GLU A 70 -6.24 0.67 8.89
N ILE A 71 -6.49 0.28 7.63
CA ILE A 71 -6.46 -1.12 7.20
C ILE A 71 -5.06 -1.71 7.37
N GLU A 72 -4.01 -0.97 7.02
CA GLU A 72 -2.62 -1.42 7.15
C GLU A 72 -2.27 -1.69 8.61
N ILE A 73 -2.62 -0.78 9.52
CA ILE A 73 -2.39 -0.92 10.96
C ILE A 73 -3.15 -2.13 11.52
N ASP A 74 -4.43 -2.29 11.15
CA ASP A 74 -5.26 -3.40 11.63
C ASP A 74 -4.74 -4.75 11.14
N LEU A 75 -4.45 -4.88 9.84
CA LEU A 75 -3.84 -6.08 9.26
C LEU A 75 -2.50 -6.41 9.91
N ASN A 76 -1.65 -5.41 10.09
CA ASN A 76 -0.35 -5.59 10.75
C ASN A 76 -0.54 -6.15 12.16
N THR A 77 -1.39 -5.53 12.95
CA THR A 77 -1.71 -5.97 14.31
C THR A 77 -2.23 -7.40 14.33
N LYS A 78 -3.21 -7.74 13.48
CA LYS A 78 -3.80 -9.09 13.46
C LYS A 78 -2.82 -10.17 13.03
N ILE A 79 -2.03 -9.91 11.98
CA ILE A 79 -1.05 -10.88 11.47
C ILE A 79 0.06 -11.10 12.49
N THR A 80 0.63 -10.03 13.04
CA THR A 80 1.76 -10.13 13.97
C THR A 80 1.35 -10.68 15.33
N SER A 81 0.19 -10.28 15.87
CA SER A 81 -0.35 -10.85 17.10
C SER A 81 -0.61 -12.35 16.95
N HIS A 82 -1.26 -12.77 15.84
CA HIS A 82 -1.50 -14.19 15.56
C HIS A 82 -0.20 -15.02 15.55
N LEU A 83 0.86 -14.49 14.92
CA LEU A 83 2.16 -15.16 14.86
C LEU A 83 2.83 -15.22 16.25
N VAL A 84 2.82 -14.10 16.96
CA VAL A 84 3.47 -14.01 18.29
C VAL A 84 2.75 -14.86 19.33
N GLU A 85 1.42 -14.83 19.36
CA GLU A 85 0.62 -15.62 20.30
C GLU A 85 0.80 -17.12 20.09
N LYS A 86 0.96 -17.55 18.84
CA LYS A 86 0.99 -18.98 18.50
C LYS A 86 2.39 -19.55 18.42
N TYR A 87 3.39 -18.76 18.05
CA TYR A 87 4.75 -19.22 17.75
C TYR A 87 5.83 -18.46 18.53
N GLY A 88 5.44 -17.50 19.36
CA GLY A 88 6.33 -16.72 20.20
C GLY A 88 6.87 -15.43 19.56
N PRO A 89 7.48 -14.56 20.38
CA PRO A 89 7.87 -13.22 19.97
C PRO A 89 8.97 -13.18 18.89
N LEU A 90 9.80 -14.21 18.80
CA LEU A 90 10.89 -14.34 17.85
C LEU A 90 10.56 -15.28 16.68
N CYS A 91 9.28 -15.48 16.37
CA CYS A 91 8.82 -16.41 15.33
C CYS A 91 9.36 -16.12 13.92
N TYR A 92 9.83 -14.91 13.65
CA TYR A 92 10.49 -14.55 12.39
C TYR A 92 11.87 -15.20 12.21
N GLN A 93 12.49 -15.70 13.29
CA GLN A 93 13.77 -16.43 13.25
C GLN A 93 13.59 -17.90 12.86
N ASP A 94 12.39 -18.44 12.99
CA ASP A 94 12.03 -19.79 12.56
C ASP A 94 10.71 -19.81 11.83
N ILE A 95 10.74 -19.47 10.54
CA ILE A 95 9.54 -19.46 9.73
C ILE A 95 9.00 -20.85 9.40
N PHE A 96 9.81 -21.92 9.55
CA PHE A 96 9.37 -23.29 9.34
C PHE A 96 8.20 -23.68 10.22
N SER A 97 8.11 -23.11 11.42
CA SER A 97 7.04 -23.39 12.38
C SER A 97 5.65 -22.92 11.92
N TRP A 98 5.58 -21.88 11.09
CA TRP A 98 4.31 -21.24 10.71
C TRP A 98 4.08 -21.07 9.21
N CYS A 99 5.10 -21.24 8.37
CA CYS A 99 4.96 -21.13 6.93
C CYS A 99 4.33 -22.37 6.29
N GLN A 100 4.03 -22.29 5.01
CA GLN A 100 3.69 -23.44 4.20
C GLN A 100 4.99 -24.20 3.85
N THR A 101 5.07 -25.48 4.20
CA THR A 101 6.30 -26.28 4.07
C THR A 101 6.28 -27.24 2.88
N ASP A 102 5.11 -27.44 2.25
CA ASP A 102 4.93 -28.40 1.18
C ASP A 102 3.91 -27.95 0.14
N GLY A 103 3.93 -28.60 -1.00
CA GLY A 103 2.98 -28.39 -2.10
C GLY A 103 3.10 -27.03 -2.77
N PRO A 104 2.20 -26.72 -3.72
CA PRO A 104 2.25 -25.46 -4.45
C PRO A 104 1.78 -24.27 -3.61
N ASN A 105 2.49 -23.15 -3.70
CA ASN A 105 2.05 -21.87 -3.17
C ASN A 105 1.70 -20.90 -4.31
N LYS A 106 0.45 -20.90 -4.73
CA LYS A 106 -0.05 -20.08 -5.85
C LYS A 106 0.11 -18.58 -5.63
N TYR A 107 0.18 -18.12 -4.36
CA TYR A 107 0.27 -16.70 -4.02
C TYR A 107 1.67 -16.13 -4.22
N LEU A 108 2.70 -16.99 -4.08
CA LEU A 108 4.09 -16.68 -4.32
C LEU A 108 4.60 -17.25 -5.64
N LYS A 109 3.71 -17.95 -6.40
CA LYS A 109 4.02 -18.59 -7.69
C LYS A 109 5.10 -19.68 -7.56
N TYR A 110 5.11 -20.38 -6.44
CA TYR A 110 5.95 -21.57 -6.27
C TYR A 110 5.15 -22.81 -6.69
N ASP A 111 5.66 -23.56 -7.67
CA ASP A 111 5.06 -24.82 -8.11
C ASP A 111 5.15 -25.90 -7.02
N ALA A 112 6.24 -25.88 -6.26
CA ALA A 112 6.42 -26.67 -5.06
C ALA A 112 7.25 -25.87 -4.05
N VAL A 113 6.77 -25.82 -2.81
CA VAL A 113 7.55 -25.27 -1.70
C VAL A 113 8.46 -26.35 -1.19
N ASP A 114 9.75 -26.09 -1.11
CA ASP A 114 10.76 -26.97 -0.54
C ASP A 114 11.59 -26.25 0.55
N ARG A 115 12.47 -27.01 1.20
CA ARG A 115 13.31 -26.48 2.28
C ARG A 115 14.19 -25.31 1.81
N LYS A 116 14.71 -25.37 0.59
CA LYS A 116 15.60 -24.31 0.05
C LYS A 116 14.86 -22.98 -0.12
N ILE A 117 13.63 -23.05 -0.63
CA ILE A 117 12.77 -21.88 -0.79
C ILE A 117 12.51 -21.27 0.58
N ILE A 118 12.16 -22.09 1.59
CA ILE A 118 11.89 -21.58 2.94
C ILE A 118 13.14 -20.95 3.56
N GLU A 119 14.31 -21.57 3.41
CA GLU A 119 15.58 -20.99 3.89
C GLU A 119 15.93 -19.66 3.22
N GLN A 120 15.60 -19.49 1.92
CA GLN A 120 15.77 -18.23 1.22
C GLN A 120 14.80 -17.16 1.73
N GLU A 121 13.54 -17.50 1.89
CA GLU A 121 12.51 -16.60 2.43
C GLU A 121 12.85 -16.16 3.86
N GLN A 122 13.33 -17.09 4.70
CA GLN A 122 13.78 -16.77 6.04
C GLN A 122 14.94 -15.77 6.05
N LYS A 123 15.95 -15.98 5.20
CA LYS A 123 17.07 -15.05 5.07
C LYS A 123 16.61 -13.65 4.61
N GLN A 124 15.69 -13.60 3.65
CA GLN A 124 15.13 -12.33 3.18
C GLN A 124 14.35 -11.62 4.28
N LEU A 125 13.49 -12.34 5.01
CA LEU A 125 12.72 -11.78 6.11
C LEU A 125 13.63 -11.26 7.24
N ILE A 126 14.61 -12.02 7.65
CA ILE A 126 15.58 -11.60 8.68
C ILE A 126 16.36 -10.36 8.20
N ASN A 127 16.84 -10.34 6.97
CA ASN A 127 17.55 -9.18 6.42
C ASN A 127 16.64 -7.94 6.41
N THR A 128 15.40 -8.08 5.94
CA THR A 128 14.43 -6.97 5.94
C THR A 128 14.21 -6.43 7.34
N ILE A 129 13.96 -7.31 8.30
CA ILE A 129 13.72 -6.95 9.71
C ILE A 129 14.98 -6.30 10.31
N THR A 130 16.16 -6.83 10.05
CA THR A 130 17.43 -6.27 10.55
C THR A 130 17.68 -4.87 9.99
N HIS A 131 17.38 -4.64 8.71
CA HIS A 131 17.51 -3.29 8.10
C HIS A 131 16.48 -2.28 8.63
N LEU A 132 15.29 -2.74 8.99
CA LEU A 132 14.23 -1.89 9.54
C LEU A 132 14.46 -1.57 11.02
N SER A 133 15.10 -2.47 11.75
CA SER A 133 15.43 -2.27 13.16
C SER A 133 16.51 -1.19 13.31
N LYS A 134 16.22 -0.18 14.14
CA LYS A 134 17.20 0.82 14.56
C LYS A 134 18.00 0.37 15.82
N SER A 135 17.80 -0.86 16.25
CA SER A 135 18.42 -1.42 17.44
C SER A 135 19.80 -2.01 17.14
N ASP A 136 20.72 -1.88 18.08
CA ASP A 136 22.05 -2.54 18.01
C ASP A 136 21.93 -4.08 18.12
N LYS A 137 20.78 -4.59 18.55
CA LYS A 137 20.48 -6.02 18.70
C LYS A 137 19.09 -6.36 18.14
N PRO A 138 18.91 -6.30 16.82
CA PRO A 138 17.60 -6.58 16.20
C PRO A 138 17.09 -7.99 16.49
N GLU A 139 17.99 -8.95 16.67
CA GLU A 139 17.68 -10.36 16.95
C GLU A 139 16.98 -10.62 18.29
N THR A 140 16.96 -9.64 19.20
CA THR A 140 16.27 -9.75 20.49
C THR A 140 14.91 -9.08 20.53
N GLN A 141 14.55 -8.32 19.47
CA GLN A 141 13.29 -7.60 19.41
C GLN A 141 12.14 -8.53 19.02
N SER A 142 10.99 -8.33 19.67
CA SER A 142 9.76 -9.02 19.31
C SER A 142 9.28 -8.65 17.92
N LEU A 143 8.62 -9.56 17.20
CA LEU A 143 7.96 -9.27 15.93
C LEU A 143 6.93 -8.14 16.08
N LEU A 144 6.26 -8.00 17.23
CA LEU A 144 5.34 -6.89 17.51
C LEU A 144 6.04 -5.53 17.52
N GLU A 145 7.23 -5.45 18.11
CA GLU A 145 8.02 -4.21 18.11
C GLU A 145 8.51 -3.86 16.69
N LEU A 146 8.96 -4.87 15.96
CA LEU A 146 9.46 -4.72 14.58
C LEU A 146 8.33 -4.42 13.59
N SER A 147 7.11 -4.84 13.88
CA SER A 147 5.95 -4.70 13.00
C SER A 147 5.62 -3.25 12.65
N GLN A 148 5.95 -2.30 13.52
CA GLN A 148 5.74 -0.87 13.28
C GLN A 148 6.55 -0.34 12.08
N HIS A 149 7.57 -1.07 11.65
CA HIS A 149 8.45 -0.70 10.54
C HIS A 149 8.23 -1.55 9.29
N ILE A 150 7.39 -2.61 9.39
CA ILE A 150 7.07 -3.50 8.26
C ILE A 150 6.06 -2.80 7.36
N SER A 151 6.37 -2.67 6.08
CA SER A 151 5.45 -2.12 5.09
C SER A 151 4.30 -3.07 4.78
N LEU A 152 3.18 -2.52 4.26
CA LEU A 152 2.04 -3.34 3.82
C LEU A 152 2.45 -4.42 2.81
N GLY A 153 3.39 -4.11 1.91
CA GLY A 153 3.91 -5.07 0.94
C GLY A 153 4.60 -6.28 1.58
N GLU A 154 5.45 -6.03 2.56
CA GLU A 154 6.15 -7.05 3.33
C GLU A 154 5.18 -7.86 4.20
N LEU A 155 4.21 -7.20 4.81
CA LEU A 155 3.17 -7.85 5.59
C LEU A 155 2.34 -8.83 4.74
N ILE A 156 1.96 -8.42 3.54
CA ILE A 156 1.26 -9.28 2.58
C ILE A 156 2.14 -10.45 2.15
N HIS A 157 3.44 -10.24 2.03
CA HIS A 157 4.39 -11.31 1.71
C HIS A 157 4.45 -12.32 2.86
N ILE A 158 4.58 -11.88 4.12
CA ILE A 158 4.50 -12.72 5.32
C ILE A 158 3.20 -13.53 5.32
N TYR A 159 2.06 -12.88 5.09
CA TYR A 159 0.76 -13.56 5.02
C TYR A 159 0.71 -14.65 3.93
N LYS A 160 1.30 -14.40 2.77
CA LYS A 160 1.39 -15.38 1.68
C LYS A 160 2.29 -16.56 2.00
N LEU A 161 3.34 -16.35 2.79
CA LEU A 161 4.22 -17.42 3.27
C LEU A 161 3.54 -18.35 4.27
N MET A 162 2.58 -17.87 5.05
CA MET A 162 1.92 -18.66 6.09
C MET A 162 1.33 -19.96 5.56
N SER A 163 1.20 -20.96 6.45
CA SER A 163 0.45 -22.18 6.19
C SER A 163 -1.01 -21.89 5.83
N LYS A 164 -1.66 -22.80 5.10
CA LYS A 164 -3.09 -22.68 4.75
C LYS A 164 -3.98 -22.46 5.97
N ARG A 165 -3.61 -23.10 7.11
CA ARG A 165 -4.35 -22.98 8.36
C ARG A 165 -4.26 -21.56 8.91
N ASN A 166 -3.05 -21.02 9.06
CA ASN A 166 -2.85 -19.66 9.57
C ASN A 166 -3.54 -18.62 8.69
N ARG A 167 -3.43 -18.74 7.36
CA ARG A 167 -4.11 -17.82 6.44
C ARG A 167 -5.64 -17.85 6.61
N LYS A 168 -6.24 -19.04 6.81
CA LYS A 168 -7.67 -19.16 7.06
C LYS A 168 -8.09 -18.54 8.39
N GLU A 169 -7.31 -18.77 9.44
CA GLU A 169 -7.59 -18.22 10.77
C GLU A 169 -7.60 -16.68 10.73
N ILE A 170 -6.65 -16.05 10.04
CA ILE A 170 -6.62 -14.59 9.87
C ILE A 170 -7.76 -14.11 8.97
N ALA A 171 -8.01 -14.75 7.83
CA ALA A 171 -9.08 -14.35 6.91
C ALA A 171 -10.46 -14.44 7.58
N SER A 172 -10.68 -15.40 8.48
CA SER A 172 -11.92 -15.53 9.23
C SER A 172 -12.22 -14.36 10.17
N ILE A 173 -11.19 -13.62 10.62
CA ILE A 173 -11.37 -12.40 11.43
C ILE A 173 -12.13 -11.32 10.63
N TYR A 174 -11.98 -11.35 9.30
CA TYR A 174 -12.60 -10.41 8.38
C TYR A 174 -13.81 -10.98 7.62
N ASP A 175 -14.34 -12.11 8.07
CA ASP A 175 -15.45 -12.83 7.41
C ASP A 175 -15.24 -13.03 5.91
N CYS A 176 -13.99 -13.25 5.49
CA CYS A 176 -13.63 -13.40 4.08
C CYS A 176 -12.76 -14.64 3.83
N SER A 177 -12.65 -15.03 2.56
CA SER A 177 -11.72 -16.08 2.15
C SER A 177 -10.28 -15.54 2.07
N THR A 178 -9.29 -16.44 2.14
CA THR A 178 -7.88 -16.10 1.93
C THR A 178 -7.63 -15.41 0.57
N ASN A 179 -8.37 -15.82 -0.48
CA ASN A 179 -8.23 -15.21 -1.81
C ASN A 179 -8.74 -13.77 -1.82
N GLU A 180 -9.89 -13.51 -1.19
CA GLU A 180 -10.46 -12.17 -1.07
C GLU A 180 -9.54 -11.26 -0.28
N LEU A 181 -9.03 -11.69 0.87
CA LEU A 181 -8.13 -10.88 1.67
C LEU A 181 -6.86 -10.49 0.89
N ILE A 182 -6.25 -11.44 0.17
CA ILE A 182 -5.07 -11.15 -0.67
C ILE A 182 -5.43 -10.21 -1.83
N SER A 183 -6.60 -10.39 -2.46
CA SER A 183 -7.06 -9.51 -3.55
C SER A 183 -7.27 -8.08 -3.07
N TRP A 184 -7.91 -7.89 -1.92
CA TRP A 184 -8.10 -6.58 -1.31
C TRP A 184 -6.76 -5.88 -1.05
N CYS A 185 -5.82 -6.59 -0.44
CA CYS A 185 -4.49 -6.05 -0.16
C CYS A 185 -3.68 -5.73 -1.42
N GLN A 186 -3.99 -6.34 -2.57
CA GLN A 186 -3.31 -6.08 -3.85
C GLN A 186 -4.02 -5.04 -4.72
N GLY A 187 -5.14 -4.46 -4.24
CA GLY A 187 -5.95 -3.52 -5.01
C GLY A 187 -6.56 -4.14 -6.27
N ARG A 188 -6.77 -5.47 -6.28
CA ARG A 188 -7.45 -6.21 -7.35
C ARG A 188 -8.88 -6.49 -6.90
N ILE A 189 -9.73 -5.49 -7.12
CA ILE A 189 -11.19 -5.62 -6.95
C ILE A 189 -11.80 -5.93 -8.30
#